data_3519ac2ebee0919218e33af8f344da5e
#
_entry.id   3519ac2ebee0919218e33af8f344da5e
#
_cell.length_a   1.000
_cell.length_b   1.000
_cell.length_c   1.000
_cell.angle_alpha   90.00
_cell.angle_beta   90.00
_cell.angle_gamma   90.00
#
_symmetry.space_group_name_H-M   'P 1'
#
loop_
_entity.id
_entity.type
_entity.pdbx_description
1 polymer ?
#
loop_
_entity_poly.entity_id
_entity_poly.type
_entity_poly.pdbx_seq_one_letter_code
_entity_poly.pdbx_strand_id
1 'polypeptide(L)'
;MKSIQIEDDLYHFIASQTQDIGESASDILRRLVMPDSMPNLSQEIKVDGSRQGNSLNKNVTHHAYHAYPAENTEQPCQVSAVFSELEGLQLHVIPKIVERWLLVLSIIHKHNPQKFVNVLGMSGRNRTYFATDKDTLLTTGSSTNPKNVPGSDYWVITNNNTVKKINMLKEVAEQVGFNLSEIEQLITVFAPEHV
;
A
#
# COMPACT_ATOMS: atom_id res chain seq x y z
N MET A 1 -1.62 20.93 29.87
CA MET A 1 -1.28 20.28 28.60
C MET A 1 -0.24 19.21 28.85
N LYS A 2 -0.37 18.04 28.25
CA LYS A 2 0.70 17.00 28.26
C LYS A 2 1.51 17.17 26.97
N SER A 3 2.83 17.08 27.06
CA SER A 3 3.73 17.15 25.89
C SER A 3 4.36 15.77 25.66
N ILE A 4 4.61 15.49 24.40
CA ILE A 4 5.29 14.27 23.94
C ILE A 4 6.49 14.71 23.12
N GLN A 5 7.65 14.11 23.34
CA GLN A 5 8.80 14.26 22.45
C GLN A 5 8.67 13.22 21.34
N ILE A 6 8.88 13.67 20.11
CA ILE A 6 8.84 12.83 18.91
C ILE A 6 10.14 13.05 18.12
N GLU A 7 10.57 12.06 17.37
CA GLU A 7 11.73 12.10 16.50
C GLU A 7 11.44 12.94 15.23
N ASP A 8 12.48 13.48 14.60
CA ASP A 8 12.35 14.41 13.48
C ASP A 8 11.64 13.78 12.26
N ASP A 9 11.87 12.51 11.98
CA ASP A 9 11.22 11.76 10.91
C ASP A 9 9.70 11.63 11.16
N LEU A 10 9.30 11.35 12.41
CA LEU A 10 7.90 11.29 12.81
C LEU A 10 7.23 12.68 12.77
N TYR A 11 7.97 13.72 13.16
CA TYR A 11 7.50 15.11 13.03
C TYR A 11 7.23 15.47 11.58
N HIS A 12 8.17 15.18 10.67
CA HIS A 12 8.01 15.42 9.25
C HIS A 12 6.87 14.62 8.63
N PHE A 13 6.68 13.38 9.06
CA PHE A 13 5.55 12.58 8.63
C PHE A 13 4.21 13.22 9.03
N ILE A 14 4.04 13.59 10.31
CA ILE A 14 2.82 14.24 10.81
C ILE A 14 2.56 15.56 10.05
N ALA A 15 3.59 16.39 9.86
CA ALA A 15 3.49 17.64 9.14
C ALA A 15 3.07 17.44 7.67
N SER A 16 3.53 16.36 7.02
CA SER A 16 3.15 16.02 5.64
C SER A 16 1.70 15.59 5.49
N GLN A 17 1.03 15.24 6.58
CA GLN A 17 -0.38 14.82 6.60
C GLN A 17 -1.35 16.00 6.76
N THR A 18 -0.87 17.25 6.77
CA THR A 18 -1.73 18.43 6.85
C THR A 18 -2.62 18.53 5.61
N GLN A 19 -3.94 18.62 5.82
CA GLN A 19 -4.93 18.75 4.75
C GLN A 19 -5.49 20.18 4.64
N ASP A 20 -5.59 20.88 5.78
CA ASP A 20 -6.16 22.22 5.85
C ASP A 20 -5.17 23.24 6.40
N ILE A 21 -5.22 24.48 5.90
CA ILE A 21 -4.38 25.57 6.38
C ILE A 21 -4.78 25.92 7.82
N GLY A 22 -3.85 25.71 8.77
CA GLY A 22 -4.07 25.96 10.19
C GLY A 22 -4.46 24.74 11.01
N GLU A 23 -4.48 23.54 10.41
CA GLU A 23 -4.70 22.28 11.12
C GLU A 23 -3.58 22.07 12.16
N SER A 24 -3.96 21.75 13.41
CA SER A 24 -2.96 21.49 14.47
C SER A 24 -2.45 20.05 14.41
N ALA A 25 -1.22 19.81 14.91
CA ALA A 25 -0.68 18.46 15.03
C ALA A 25 -1.58 17.50 15.83
N SER A 26 -2.37 18.05 16.78
CA SER A 26 -3.34 17.25 17.54
C SER A 26 -4.53 16.82 16.69
N ASP A 27 -4.98 17.65 15.75
CA ASP A 27 -6.08 17.32 14.85
C ASP A 27 -5.64 16.28 13.82
N ILE A 28 -4.43 16.46 13.28
CA ILE A 28 -3.80 15.48 12.37
C ILE A 28 -3.68 14.12 13.05
N LEU A 29 -3.10 14.08 14.27
CA LEU A 29 -2.93 12.84 15.02
C LEU A 29 -4.28 12.19 15.38
N ARG A 30 -5.29 13.00 15.74
CA ARG A 30 -6.63 12.48 16.02
C ARG A 30 -7.24 11.81 14.81
N ARG A 31 -7.13 12.42 13.65
CA ARG A 31 -7.60 11.87 12.37
C ARG A 31 -6.88 10.56 11.99
N LEU A 32 -5.56 10.49 12.23
CA LEU A 32 -4.75 9.30 11.90
C LEU A 32 -4.96 8.12 12.87
N VAL A 33 -5.16 8.42 14.16
CA VAL A 33 -5.20 7.38 15.22
C VAL A 33 -6.64 7.03 15.61
N MET A 34 -7.59 7.97 15.44
CA MET A 34 -8.99 7.81 15.85
C MET A 34 -9.94 8.21 14.70
N PRO A 35 -9.97 7.49 13.59
CA PRO A 35 -10.75 7.85 12.40
C PRO A 35 -12.27 7.92 12.63
N ASP A 36 -12.80 7.23 13.66
CA ASP A 36 -14.24 7.20 13.99
C ASP A 36 -14.70 8.33 14.91
N SER A 37 -13.81 9.28 15.28
CA SER A 37 -14.16 10.44 16.11
C SER A 37 -14.71 11.56 15.22
N MET A 38 -16.02 11.68 15.07
CA MET A 38 -16.65 12.82 14.39
C MET A 38 -16.16 14.15 14.98
N PRO A 39 -15.82 15.15 14.16
CA PRO A 39 -15.48 16.47 14.65
C PRO A 39 -16.72 17.11 15.28
N ASN A 40 -16.57 17.51 16.54
CA ASN A 40 -17.59 18.23 17.29
C ASN A 40 -17.73 19.65 16.70
N LEU A 41 -18.74 19.87 15.89
CA LEU A 41 -19.10 21.17 15.34
C LEU A 41 -19.74 22.00 16.45
N SER A 42 -18.92 22.67 17.24
CA SER A 42 -19.34 23.73 18.17
C SER A 42 -18.57 25.00 17.85
N GLN A 43 -18.99 25.71 16.82
CA GLN A 43 -18.71 27.12 16.70
C GLN A 43 -20.05 27.86 16.54
N GLU A 44 -20.33 28.65 17.56
CA GLU A 44 -21.47 29.55 17.66
C GLU A 44 -21.48 30.53 16.48
N ILE A 45 -22.53 30.45 15.68
CA ILE A 45 -22.89 31.54 14.73
C ILE A 45 -23.63 32.58 15.51
N LYS A 46 -23.02 33.73 15.73
CA LYS A 46 -23.74 34.98 16.11
C LYS A 46 -24.54 35.43 14.92
N VAL A 47 -25.84 35.31 15.07
CA VAL A 47 -26.82 35.90 14.15
C VAL A 47 -26.96 37.38 14.47
N ASP A 48 -26.72 38.27 13.53
CA ASP A 48 -27.30 39.60 13.53
C ASP A 48 -28.21 39.75 12.30
N GLY A 49 -29.37 40.25 12.59
CA GLY A 49 -30.53 40.17 11.72
C GLY A 49 -30.63 41.27 10.67
N SER A 50 -31.36 40.99 9.65
CA SER A 50 -32.46 41.78 9.13
C SER A 50 -32.69 41.63 7.63
N ARG A 51 -33.96 41.34 7.35
CA ARG A 51 -34.83 41.73 6.22
C ARG A 51 -34.80 40.94 4.91
N GLN A 52 -35.88 40.19 4.82
CA GLN A 52 -37.03 40.33 3.89
C GLN A 52 -36.74 40.37 2.37
N GLY A 53 -37.35 39.42 1.70
CA GLY A 53 -38.11 39.77 0.50
C GLY A 53 -38.04 38.75 -0.65
N ASN A 54 -39.04 37.93 -0.70
CA ASN A 54 -39.86 37.58 -1.88
C ASN A 54 -39.32 36.76 -3.06
N SER A 55 -39.91 35.62 -3.17
CA SER A 55 -40.78 35.13 -4.28
C SER A 55 -40.17 34.70 -5.62
N LEU A 56 -40.44 33.40 -5.88
CA LEU A 56 -40.80 32.79 -7.18
C LEU A 56 -39.88 33.00 -8.39
N ASN A 57 -39.26 31.97 -8.89
CA ASN A 57 -39.82 31.25 -10.04
C ASN A 57 -39.04 30.02 -10.43
N LYS A 58 -39.79 29.04 -10.87
CA LYS A 58 -39.40 27.76 -11.50
C LYS A 58 -38.54 28.01 -12.74
N ASN A 59 -37.51 27.22 -12.96
CA ASN A 59 -37.48 26.37 -14.14
C ASN A 59 -36.37 25.31 -14.06
N VAL A 60 -36.80 24.12 -14.25
CA VAL A 60 -36.12 22.86 -14.46
C VAL A 60 -35.21 22.97 -15.67
N THR A 61 -33.96 22.60 -15.52
CA THR A 61 -33.24 21.88 -16.58
C THR A 61 -32.42 20.78 -15.95
N HIS A 62 -32.88 19.55 -16.15
CA HIS A 62 -32.17 18.35 -15.93
C HIS A 62 -30.87 18.35 -16.75
N HIS A 63 -29.75 18.56 -16.08
CA HIS A 63 -28.49 18.05 -16.59
C HIS A 63 -28.25 16.74 -15.84
N ALA A 64 -28.44 15.66 -16.59
CA ALA A 64 -28.06 14.34 -16.20
C ALA A 64 -26.55 14.34 -15.86
N TYR A 65 -26.24 14.39 -14.57
CA TYR A 65 -24.92 13.94 -14.14
C TYR A 65 -24.87 12.46 -14.39
N HIS A 66 -24.12 12.08 -15.40
CA HIS A 66 -23.66 10.70 -15.52
C HIS A 66 -22.95 10.39 -14.22
N ALA A 67 -23.64 9.64 -13.36
CA ALA A 67 -23.02 8.96 -12.25
C ALA A 67 -22.00 7.98 -12.86
N TYR A 68 -20.72 8.32 -12.77
CA TYR A 68 -19.67 7.32 -12.87
C TYR A 68 -19.89 6.38 -11.71
N PRO A 69 -20.08 5.10 -11.91
CA PRO A 69 -20.07 4.15 -10.83
C PRO A 69 -18.66 4.17 -10.25
N ALA A 70 -18.50 4.76 -9.09
CA ALA A 70 -17.35 4.52 -8.23
C ALA A 70 -17.52 3.11 -7.65
N GLU A 71 -17.37 2.09 -8.47
CA GLU A 71 -17.06 0.74 -8.00
C GLU A 71 -15.56 0.71 -7.69
N ASN A 72 -15.19 1.37 -6.61
CA ASN A 72 -14.01 1.01 -5.85
C ASN A 72 -14.39 -0.22 -5.00
N THR A 73 -14.67 -1.33 -5.63
CA THR A 73 -14.59 -2.63 -5.00
C THR A 73 -13.11 -2.89 -4.77
N GLU A 74 -12.60 -2.44 -3.62
CA GLU A 74 -11.36 -2.97 -3.08
C GLU A 74 -11.58 -4.48 -2.94
N GLN A 75 -11.11 -5.22 -3.93
CA GLN A 75 -11.16 -6.67 -3.89
C GLN A 75 -10.34 -7.11 -2.69
N PRO A 76 -10.94 -7.82 -1.71
CA PRO A 76 -10.20 -8.26 -0.53
C PRO A 76 -8.96 -9.05 -0.96
N CYS A 77 -7.86 -8.91 -0.23
CA CYS A 77 -6.65 -9.67 -0.49
C CYS A 77 -6.97 -11.17 -0.42
N GLN A 78 -6.62 -11.92 -1.44
CA GLN A 78 -6.90 -13.36 -1.50
C GLN A 78 -5.77 -14.16 -0.81
N VAL A 79 -5.49 -13.84 0.44
CA VAL A 79 -4.41 -14.44 1.23
C VAL A 79 -4.57 -15.95 1.38
N SER A 80 -5.78 -16.42 1.69
CA SER A 80 -6.07 -17.84 1.85
C SER A 80 -5.78 -18.65 0.57
N ALA A 81 -6.07 -18.10 -0.60
CA ALA A 81 -5.76 -18.72 -1.87
C ALA A 81 -4.26 -18.80 -2.13
N VAL A 82 -3.50 -17.76 -1.75
CA VAL A 82 -2.03 -17.76 -1.81
C VAL A 82 -1.45 -18.90 -0.97
N PHE A 83 -1.85 -19.01 0.30
CA PHE A 83 -1.34 -20.08 1.19
C PHE A 83 -1.75 -21.48 0.73
N SER A 84 -2.99 -21.66 0.29
CA SER A 84 -3.44 -22.96 -0.24
C SER A 84 -2.59 -23.44 -1.43
N GLU A 85 -2.20 -22.52 -2.32
CA GLU A 85 -1.33 -22.84 -3.46
C GLU A 85 0.13 -23.09 -3.02
N LEU A 86 0.65 -22.31 -2.09
CA LEU A 86 2.01 -22.48 -1.55
C LEU A 86 2.19 -23.82 -0.81
N GLU A 87 1.19 -24.23 -0.03
CA GLU A 87 1.21 -25.52 0.69
C GLU A 87 1.28 -26.71 -0.27
N GLY A 88 0.58 -26.61 -1.42
CA GLY A 88 0.62 -27.65 -2.45
C GLY A 88 1.98 -27.82 -3.15
N LEU A 89 2.84 -26.81 -3.09
CA LEU A 89 4.08 -26.77 -3.88
C LEU A 89 5.34 -27.27 -3.18
N GLN A 90 5.27 -27.59 -1.90
CA GLN A 90 6.44 -28.08 -1.11
C GLN A 90 7.71 -27.24 -1.37
N LEU A 91 7.65 -25.92 -1.18
CA LEU A 91 8.73 -24.98 -1.50
C LEU A 91 10.11 -25.39 -0.94
N HIS A 92 10.13 -26.08 0.19
CA HIS A 92 11.36 -26.57 0.82
C HIS A 92 12.16 -27.57 -0.04
N VAL A 93 11.50 -28.25 -0.98
CA VAL A 93 12.16 -29.16 -1.94
C VAL A 93 12.93 -28.42 -3.03
N ILE A 94 12.59 -27.15 -3.27
CA ILE A 94 13.28 -26.31 -4.26
C ILE A 94 14.60 -25.81 -3.65
N PRO A 95 15.78 -26.26 -4.15
CA PRO A 95 17.05 -25.98 -3.48
C PRO A 95 17.52 -24.53 -3.65
N LYS A 96 17.10 -23.86 -4.74
CA LYS A 96 17.57 -22.52 -5.04
C LYS A 96 16.60 -21.45 -4.52
N ILE A 97 17.07 -20.66 -3.56
CA ILE A 97 16.29 -19.58 -2.96
C ILE A 97 15.74 -18.56 -4.01
N VAL A 98 16.43 -18.35 -5.13
CA VAL A 98 15.95 -17.48 -6.21
C VAL A 98 14.73 -18.08 -6.91
N GLU A 99 14.68 -19.41 -7.08
CA GLU A 99 13.54 -20.09 -7.69
C GLU A 99 12.33 -20.05 -6.76
N ARG A 100 12.52 -20.32 -5.44
CA ARG A 100 11.47 -20.12 -4.42
C ARG A 100 10.96 -18.69 -4.44
N TRP A 101 11.87 -17.71 -4.49
CA TRP A 101 11.56 -16.29 -4.53
C TRP A 101 10.64 -15.93 -5.69
N LEU A 102 11.00 -16.32 -6.92
CA LEU A 102 10.22 -16.04 -8.10
C LEU A 102 8.85 -16.74 -8.08
N LEU A 103 8.79 -17.95 -7.57
CA LEU A 103 7.56 -18.73 -7.46
C LEU A 103 6.58 -18.09 -6.46
N VAL A 104 7.07 -17.68 -5.28
CA VAL A 104 6.25 -17.00 -4.28
C VAL A 104 5.68 -15.69 -4.84
N LEU A 105 6.52 -14.88 -5.50
CA LEU A 105 6.07 -13.65 -6.15
C LEU A 105 5.02 -13.89 -7.24
N SER A 106 5.21 -14.94 -8.04
CA SER A 106 4.26 -15.36 -9.08
C SER A 106 2.88 -15.70 -8.49
N ILE A 107 2.85 -16.42 -7.38
CA ILE A 107 1.60 -16.81 -6.71
C ILE A 107 0.91 -15.60 -6.08
N ILE A 108 1.68 -14.73 -5.42
CA ILE A 108 1.12 -13.48 -4.87
C ILE A 108 0.52 -12.63 -5.99
N HIS A 109 1.23 -12.45 -7.09
CA HIS A 109 0.73 -11.73 -8.27
C HIS A 109 -0.54 -12.37 -8.83
N LYS A 110 -0.54 -13.69 -9.04
CA LYS A 110 -1.67 -14.44 -9.61
C LYS A 110 -2.97 -14.20 -8.85
N HIS A 111 -2.91 -14.18 -7.51
CA HIS A 111 -4.08 -14.01 -6.66
C HIS A 111 -4.39 -12.54 -6.33
N ASN A 112 -3.46 -11.62 -6.55
CA ASN A 112 -3.62 -10.20 -6.22
C ASN A 112 -3.07 -9.28 -7.33
N PRO A 113 -3.45 -9.45 -8.59
CA PRO A 113 -2.81 -8.75 -9.71
C PRO A 113 -2.99 -7.23 -9.64
N GLN A 114 -4.14 -6.75 -9.15
CA GLN A 114 -4.44 -5.32 -9.06
C GLN A 114 -3.60 -4.62 -7.97
N LYS A 115 -3.38 -5.27 -6.83
CA LYS A 115 -2.57 -4.72 -5.74
C LYS A 115 -1.07 -4.89 -5.98
N PHE A 116 -0.69 -5.89 -6.77
CA PHE A 116 0.72 -6.17 -7.07
C PHE A 116 1.41 -5.02 -7.82
N VAL A 117 0.68 -4.16 -8.51
CA VAL A 117 1.24 -2.96 -9.15
C VAL A 117 2.00 -2.06 -8.17
N ASN A 118 1.64 -2.07 -6.90
CA ASN A 118 2.28 -1.27 -5.86
C ASN A 118 3.76 -1.63 -5.64
N VAL A 119 4.20 -2.83 -6.05
CA VAL A 119 5.63 -3.22 -5.95
C VAL A 119 6.54 -2.34 -6.82
N LEU A 120 6.01 -1.66 -7.84
CA LEU A 120 6.79 -0.77 -8.71
C LEU A 120 7.37 0.45 -7.96
N GLY A 121 6.78 0.81 -6.81
CA GLY A 121 7.31 1.86 -5.92
C GLY A 121 8.48 1.40 -5.04
N MET A 122 8.71 0.08 -4.95
CA MET A 122 9.73 -0.48 -4.05
C MET A 122 11.14 -0.22 -4.58
N SER A 123 11.94 0.44 -3.77
CA SER A 123 13.31 0.80 -4.13
C SER A 123 14.24 0.78 -2.91
N GLY A 124 15.53 0.69 -3.17
CA GLY A 124 16.57 0.89 -2.17
C GLY A 124 17.32 2.19 -2.44
N ARG A 125 18.39 2.40 -1.68
CA ARG A 125 19.16 3.65 -1.72
C ARG A 125 19.57 4.10 -3.13
N ASN A 126 19.93 3.15 -4.02
CA ASN A 126 20.42 3.45 -5.37
C ASN A 126 19.95 2.40 -6.40
N ARG A 127 18.84 1.72 -6.15
CA ARG A 127 18.32 0.73 -7.10
C ARG A 127 16.81 0.53 -6.95
N THR A 128 16.15 0.35 -8.07
CA THR A 128 14.77 -0.10 -8.16
C THR A 128 14.73 -1.61 -7.99
N TYR A 129 13.74 -2.13 -7.25
CA TYR A 129 13.63 -3.58 -7.00
C TYR A 129 12.73 -4.27 -8.02
N PHE A 130 11.68 -3.60 -8.47
CA PHE A 130 10.73 -4.10 -9.45
C PHE A 130 10.53 -3.11 -10.60
N ALA A 131 10.33 -3.62 -11.79
CA ALA A 131 9.99 -2.82 -12.97
C ALA A 131 9.11 -3.65 -13.93
N THR A 132 8.51 -3.01 -14.92
CA THR A 132 7.78 -3.66 -16.01
C THR A 132 8.68 -4.07 -17.17
N ASP A 133 9.95 -3.67 -17.13
CA ASP A 133 10.94 -4.06 -18.12
C ASP A 133 12.31 -4.33 -17.47
N LYS A 134 13.10 -5.14 -18.16
CA LYS A 134 14.42 -5.56 -17.69
C LYS A 134 15.44 -4.43 -17.70
N ASP A 135 15.37 -3.54 -18.69
CA ASP A 135 16.38 -2.52 -18.95
C ASP A 135 16.35 -1.45 -17.86
N THR A 136 15.18 -1.10 -17.37
CA THR A 136 15.01 -0.23 -16.19
C THR A 136 15.78 -0.76 -14.99
N LEU A 137 15.74 -2.07 -14.72
CA LEU A 137 16.48 -2.65 -13.59
C LEU A 137 17.99 -2.72 -13.83
N LEU A 138 18.43 -2.84 -15.08
CA LEU A 138 19.84 -2.83 -15.44
C LEU A 138 20.45 -1.44 -15.35
N THR A 139 19.68 -0.38 -15.63
CA THR A 139 20.17 1.00 -15.59
C THR A 139 20.18 1.58 -14.19
N THR A 140 19.33 1.10 -13.28
CA THR A 140 19.21 1.63 -11.91
C THR A 140 20.19 1.03 -10.90
N GLY A 141 21.11 0.15 -11.33
CA GLY A 141 22.11 -0.41 -10.43
C GLY A 141 23.05 -1.39 -11.09
N SER A 142 24.28 -1.48 -10.60
CA SER A 142 25.25 -2.47 -11.03
C SER A 142 24.88 -3.85 -10.44
N SER A 143 25.05 -4.91 -11.25
CA SER A 143 24.94 -6.31 -10.79
C SER A 143 23.54 -6.68 -10.24
N THR A 144 22.47 -6.27 -10.92
CA THR A 144 21.08 -6.49 -10.47
C THR A 144 20.54 -7.89 -10.79
N ASN A 145 21.05 -8.53 -11.86
CA ASN A 145 20.60 -9.83 -12.37
C ASN A 145 19.04 -9.94 -12.40
N PRO A 146 18.36 -9.08 -13.17
CA PRO A 146 16.91 -9.06 -13.20
C PRO A 146 16.33 -10.32 -13.83
N LYS A 147 15.26 -10.83 -13.24
CA LYS A 147 14.47 -11.95 -13.75
C LYS A 147 13.00 -11.59 -13.81
N ASN A 148 12.31 -12.12 -14.80
CA ASN A 148 10.86 -11.99 -14.89
C ASN A 148 10.18 -12.79 -13.77
N VAL A 149 9.13 -12.21 -13.18
CA VAL A 149 8.23 -12.91 -12.26
C VAL A 149 7.29 -13.77 -13.13
N PRO A 150 7.34 -15.11 -13.02
CA PRO A 150 6.60 -15.99 -13.91
C PRO A 150 5.10 -15.68 -13.94
N GLY A 151 4.52 -15.66 -15.13
CA GLY A 151 3.09 -15.36 -15.32
C GLY A 151 2.71 -13.89 -15.14
N SER A 152 3.68 -12.98 -15.20
CA SER A 152 3.45 -11.53 -15.07
C SER A 152 4.35 -10.72 -16.01
N ASP A 153 4.04 -9.44 -16.14
CA ASP A 153 4.87 -8.46 -16.85
C ASP A 153 5.94 -7.82 -15.96
N TYR A 154 6.08 -8.29 -14.71
CA TYR A 154 7.01 -7.71 -13.76
C TYR A 154 8.38 -8.37 -13.78
N TRP A 155 9.41 -7.55 -13.62
CA TRP A 155 10.79 -7.96 -13.44
C TRP A 155 11.26 -7.60 -12.04
N VAL A 156 12.11 -8.43 -11.45
CA VAL A 156 12.65 -8.23 -10.10
C VAL A 156 14.15 -8.48 -10.08
N ILE A 157 14.88 -7.70 -9.29
CA ILE A 157 16.31 -7.94 -9.06
C ILE A 157 16.50 -9.21 -8.22
N THR A 158 17.45 -10.06 -8.60
CA THR A 158 17.69 -11.33 -7.89
C THR A 158 19.08 -11.45 -7.26
N ASN A 159 20.00 -10.53 -7.57
CA ASN A 159 21.34 -10.51 -7.01
C ASN A 159 21.37 -9.84 -5.63
N ASN A 160 20.75 -10.46 -4.66
CA ASN A 160 20.71 -10.11 -3.25
C ASN A 160 20.70 -11.36 -2.39
N ASN A 161 21.16 -11.22 -1.14
CA ASN A 161 21.17 -12.33 -0.18
C ASN A 161 19.73 -12.70 0.29
N THR A 162 19.62 -13.80 1.03
CA THR A 162 18.34 -14.33 1.51
C THR A 162 17.63 -13.32 2.45
N VAL A 163 18.37 -12.71 3.37
CA VAL A 163 17.81 -11.71 4.30
C VAL A 163 17.17 -10.54 3.54
N LYS A 164 17.84 -10.04 2.49
CA LYS A 164 17.27 -8.98 1.66
C LYS A 164 16.02 -9.44 0.90
N LYS A 165 15.99 -10.69 0.40
CA LYS A 165 14.79 -11.26 -0.22
C LYS A 165 13.62 -11.38 0.76
N ILE A 166 13.90 -11.80 2.01
CA ILE A 166 12.90 -11.82 3.09
C ILE A 166 12.32 -10.44 3.33
N ASN A 167 13.18 -9.41 3.47
CA ASN A 167 12.70 -8.04 3.69
C ASN A 167 11.87 -7.52 2.50
N MET A 168 12.30 -7.80 1.26
CA MET A 168 11.51 -7.46 0.08
C MET A 168 10.17 -8.22 0.05
N LEU A 169 10.14 -9.49 0.49
CA LEU A 169 8.90 -10.26 0.54
C LEU A 169 7.92 -9.71 1.58
N LYS A 170 8.42 -9.28 2.74
CA LYS A 170 7.62 -8.57 3.74
C LYS A 170 6.96 -7.33 3.13
N GLU A 171 7.77 -6.49 2.50
CA GLU A 171 7.31 -5.27 1.87
C GLU A 171 6.29 -5.54 0.75
N VAL A 172 6.52 -6.55 -0.11
CA VAL A 172 5.55 -6.99 -1.12
C VAL A 172 4.23 -7.43 -0.48
N ALA A 173 4.28 -8.25 0.56
CA ALA A 173 3.10 -8.76 1.24
C ALA A 173 2.30 -7.62 1.91
N GLU A 174 2.97 -6.65 2.53
CA GLU A 174 2.35 -5.44 3.08
C GLU A 174 1.64 -4.63 1.98
N GLN A 175 2.30 -4.38 0.84
CA GLN A 175 1.72 -3.64 -0.30
C GLN A 175 0.48 -4.33 -0.88
N VAL A 176 0.43 -5.64 -0.81
CA VAL A 176 -0.72 -6.43 -1.29
C VAL A 176 -1.82 -6.54 -0.24
N GLY A 177 -1.52 -6.25 1.03
CA GLY A 177 -2.50 -6.17 2.11
C GLY A 177 -2.53 -7.40 3.03
N PHE A 178 -1.41 -8.13 3.17
CA PHE A 178 -1.24 -9.17 4.18
C PHE A 178 -1.11 -8.53 5.56
N ASN A 179 -1.67 -9.15 6.59
CA ASN A 179 -1.44 -8.76 7.97
C ASN A 179 -0.11 -9.34 8.52
N LEU A 180 0.32 -8.89 9.69
CA LEU A 180 1.60 -9.27 10.29
C LEU A 180 1.73 -10.80 10.48
N SER A 181 0.69 -11.47 10.95
CA SER A 181 0.71 -12.93 11.16
C SER A 181 0.83 -13.70 9.84
N GLU A 182 0.16 -13.24 8.80
CA GLU A 182 0.24 -13.79 7.45
C GLU A 182 1.63 -13.57 6.84
N ILE A 183 2.24 -12.42 7.08
CA ILE A 183 3.61 -12.13 6.64
C ILE A 183 4.61 -13.08 7.33
N GLU A 184 4.48 -13.30 8.64
CA GLU A 184 5.33 -14.23 9.37
C GLU A 184 5.19 -15.68 8.84
N GLN A 185 3.95 -16.11 8.60
CA GLN A 185 3.67 -17.40 7.99
C GLN A 185 4.29 -17.53 6.60
N LEU A 186 4.14 -16.50 5.76
CA LEU A 186 4.73 -16.47 4.42
C LEU A 186 6.25 -16.61 4.44
N ILE A 187 6.93 -15.96 5.39
CA ILE A 187 8.38 -16.07 5.55
C ILE A 187 8.79 -17.43 6.03
N THR A 188 8.06 -18.03 6.96
CA THR A 188 8.30 -19.40 7.43
C THR A 188 8.20 -20.40 6.28
N VAL A 189 7.23 -20.23 5.37
CA VAL A 189 7.08 -21.08 4.18
C VAL A 189 8.19 -20.83 3.15
N PHE A 190 8.59 -19.58 2.97
CA PHE A 190 9.62 -19.20 1.98
C PHE A 190 11.03 -19.62 2.40
N ALA A 191 11.43 -19.35 3.63
CA ALA A 191 12.78 -19.53 4.14
C ALA A 191 12.77 -20.03 5.60
N PRO A 192 12.31 -21.27 5.85
CA PRO A 192 12.19 -21.81 7.20
C PRO A 192 13.53 -21.87 7.96
N GLU A 193 14.63 -21.88 7.24
CA GLU A 193 15.99 -21.86 7.80
C GLU A 193 16.42 -20.48 8.36
N HIS A 194 15.59 -19.45 8.22
CA HIS A 194 15.89 -18.07 8.65
C HIS A 194 14.87 -17.49 9.65
N VAL A 195 14.00 -18.35 10.21
CA VAL A 195 12.98 -17.97 11.20
C VAL A 195 13.44 -18.32 12.61
#